data_8217bc9f198d6921a59b8106e890c56a
#
_entry.id   8217bc9f198d6921a59b8106e890c56a
#
_cell.length_a   1.000
_cell.length_b   1.000
_cell.length_c   1.000
_cell.angle_alpha   90.00
_cell.angle_beta   90.00
_cell.angle_gamma   90.00
#
_symmetry.space_group_name_H-M   'P 1'
#
loop_
_entity.id
_entity.type
_entity.pdbx_description
1 polymer ?
#
loop_
_entity_poly.entity_id
_entity_poly.type
_entity_poly.pdbx_seq_one_letter_code
_entity_poly.pdbx_strand_id
1 'polypeptide(L)'
;YIYGLVADIADGMGLKFLGFDISGMEGMAVRGDLPENPLDPASDKKGLQIRTTGSPMPKALMTALGYTPVTVEWNEVYSATQSGMINGFLGANAGSAYNQFRDIINYYLPIGFAVDSNRIVVSGKFWDTMTAEQQDAFATYAKEIFDESIAQTKVEEQDYMDKLEAAGVEVIDMEQADYDALAQIARDNCWPLLIDTYGQDVYDEMMAFYSK
;
A
#
# COMPACT_ATOMS: atom_id res chain seq x y z
N TYR A 1 -9.25 13.01 10.36
CA TYR A 1 -10.22 11.92 10.36
C TYR A 1 -9.54 10.56 10.59
N ILE A 2 -8.69 10.07 9.67
CA ILE A 2 -8.02 8.75 9.76
C ILE A 2 -7.22 8.60 11.07
N TYR A 3 -6.52 9.64 11.50
CA TYR A 3 -5.76 9.62 12.75
C TYR A 3 -6.66 9.31 13.96
N GLY A 4 -7.82 9.97 14.07
CA GLY A 4 -8.80 9.72 15.13
C GLY A 4 -9.35 8.32 15.10
N LEU A 5 -9.75 7.83 13.90
CA LEU A 5 -10.28 6.47 13.73
C LEU A 5 -9.27 5.40 14.17
N VAL A 6 -8.00 5.55 13.79
CA VAL A 6 -6.95 4.59 14.19
C VAL A 6 -6.65 4.67 15.68
N ALA A 7 -6.70 5.88 16.26
CA ALA A 7 -6.54 6.06 17.70
C ALA A 7 -7.65 5.36 18.50
N ASP A 8 -8.91 5.50 18.08
CA ASP A 8 -10.06 4.84 18.72
C ASP A 8 -9.98 3.31 18.66
N ILE A 9 -9.55 2.78 17.49
CA ILE A 9 -9.32 1.33 17.32
C ILE A 9 -8.20 0.85 18.24
N ALA A 10 -7.08 1.57 18.28
CA ALA A 10 -5.94 1.22 19.12
C ALA A 10 -6.29 1.25 20.62
N ASP A 11 -7.06 2.24 21.06
CA ASP A 11 -7.58 2.36 22.42
C ASP A 11 -8.45 1.15 22.79
N GLY A 12 -9.35 0.72 21.89
CA GLY A 12 -10.14 -0.50 22.06
C GLY A 12 -9.31 -1.78 22.20
N MET A 13 -8.08 -1.77 21.68
CA MET A 13 -7.12 -2.87 21.81
C MET A 13 -6.18 -2.73 23.04
N GLY A 14 -6.35 -1.71 23.85
CA GLY A 14 -5.48 -1.41 24.99
C GLY A 14 -4.13 -0.84 24.60
N LEU A 15 -4.04 -0.20 23.42
CA LEU A 15 -2.86 0.43 22.88
C LEU A 15 -3.04 1.96 22.82
N LYS A 16 -1.98 2.71 23.07
CA LYS A 16 -1.91 4.14 22.80
C LYS A 16 -1.32 4.36 21.43
N PHE A 17 -2.11 4.92 20.51
CA PHE A 17 -1.65 5.33 19.19
C PHE A 17 -0.95 6.70 19.28
N LEU A 18 0.24 6.80 18.70
CA LEU A 18 1.05 8.01 18.71
C LEU A 18 1.18 8.67 17.34
N GLY A 19 1.13 7.87 16.27
CA GLY A 19 1.29 8.40 14.91
C GLY A 19 1.53 7.32 13.87
N PHE A 20 1.84 7.79 12.67
CA PHE A 20 2.27 6.96 11.55
C PHE A 20 3.74 7.21 11.23
N ASP A 21 4.37 6.23 10.63
CA ASP A 21 5.61 6.32 9.89
C ASP A 21 5.31 5.90 8.46
N ILE A 22 5.53 6.81 7.49
CA ILE A 22 5.18 6.61 6.08
C ILE A 22 6.42 6.14 5.34
N SER A 23 6.31 5.01 4.64
CA SER A 23 7.43 4.40 3.92
C SER A 23 7.27 4.37 2.39
N GLY A 24 6.18 4.92 1.85
CA GLY A 24 5.98 5.04 0.41
C GLY A 24 4.54 4.80 -0.05
N MET A 25 4.39 4.67 -1.36
CA MET A 25 3.15 4.25 -1.99
C MET A 25 3.31 2.82 -2.51
N GLU A 26 2.34 1.96 -2.22
CA GLU A 26 2.37 0.59 -2.70
C GLU A 26 2.14 0.52 -4.21
N GLY A 27 3.06 -0.12 -4.92
CA GLY A 27 3.00 -0.40 -6.34
C GLY A 27 2.74 -1.86 -6.64
N MET A 28 2.83 -2.20 -7.92
CA MET A 28 2.77 -3.56 -8.43
C MET A 28 4.08 -3.91 -9.13
N ALA A 29 4.70 -5.03 -8.76
CA ALA A 29 5.89 -5.55 -9.41
C ALA A 29 5.57 -6.81 -10.21
N VAL A 30 6.14 -6.96 -11.40
CA VAL A 30 5.84 -8.07 -12.32
C VAL A 30 7.12 -8.71 -12.85
N ARG A 31 7.13 -10.04 -12.90
CA ARG A 31 8.15 -10.88 -13.52
C ARG A 31 7.64 -11.41 -14.85
N GLY A 32 8.49 -11.40 -15.87
CA GLY A 32 8.14 -11.88 -17.21
C GLY A 32 7.49 -10.79 -18.05
N ASP A 33 6.61 -11.16 -18.95
CA ASP A 33 5.98 -10.26 -19.88
C ASP A 33 4.83 -9.47 -19.24
N LEU A 34 4.76 -8.19 -19.51
CA LEU A 34 3.65 -7.32 -19.14
C LEU A 34 2.79 -7.04 -20.39
N PRO A 35 1.44 -7.01 -20.30
CA PRO A 35 0.58 -6.56 -21.41
C PRO A 35 0.90 -5.12 -21.80
N GLU A 36 0.68 -4.77 -23.08
CA GLU A 36 0.90 -3.40 -23.60
C GLU A 36 0.13 -2.33 -22.80
N ASN A 37 -1.09 -2.66 -22.35
CA ASN A 37 -1.92 -1.79 -21.53
C ASN A 37 -2.24 -2.49 -20.19
N PRO A 38 -1.29 -2.50 -19.23
CA PRO A 38 -1.41 -3.30 -18.01
C PRO A 38 -2.54 -2.83 -17.07
N LEU A 39 -2.94 -1.58 -17.16
CA LEU A 39 -3.97 -0.98 -16.30
C LEU A 39 -5.35 -0.91 -16.95
N ASP A 40 -5.48 -1.19 -18.26
CA ASP A 40 -6.76 -1.24 -18.95
C ASP A 40 -7.47 -2.57 -18.64
N PRO A 41 -8.66 -2.57 -17.98
CA PRO A 41 -9.42 -3.79 -17.70
C PRO A 41 -9.76 -4.64 -18.93
N ALA A 42 -9.86 -4.02 -20.11
CA ALA A 42 -10.16 -4.72 -21.37
C ALA A 42 -8.95 -5.42 -21.99
N SER A 43 -7.75 -5.12 -21.53
CA SER A 43 -6.51 -5.74 -22.02
C SER A 43 -6.40 -7.19 -21.56
N ASP A 44 -5.97 -8.08 -22.45
CA ASP A 44 -5.74 -9.50 -22.13
C ASP A 44 -4.51 -9.64 -21.22
N LYS A 45 -4.74 -10.01 -19.97
CA LYS A 45 -3.68 -10.25 -18.97
C LYS A 45 -3.07 -11.65 -19.07
N LYS A 46 -3.47 -12.46 -20.05
CA LYS A 46 -2.94 -13.83 -20.29
C LYS A 46 -2.91 -14.72 -19.04
N GLY A 47 -3.84 -14.50 -18.12
CA GLY A 47 -3.94 -15.27 -16.88
C GLY A 47 -2.83 -14.96 -15.86
N LEU A 48 -2.17 -13.81 -15.95
CA LEU A 48 -1.14 -13.39 -14.99
C LEU A 48 -1.68 -13.43 -13.55
N GLN A 49 -0.96 -14.19 -12.71
CA GLN A 49 -1.25 -14.34 -11.30
C GLN A 49 -0.51 -13.28 -10.49
N ILE A 50 -1.28 -12.37 -9.86
CA ILE A 50 -0.72 -11.31 -9.03
C ILE A 50 -1.01 -11.60 -7.56
N ARG A 51 0.04 -11.70 -6.78
CA ARG A 51 -0.09 -11.86 -5.32
C ARG A 51 -0.77 -10.65 -4.70
N THR A 52 -1.70 -10.94 -3.83
CA THR A 52 -2.33 -9.96 -2.94
C THR A 52 -2.27 -10.45 -1.49
N THR A 53 -2.56 -9.57 -0.56
CA THR A 53 -2.84 -9.97 0.83
C THR A 53 -4.16 -10.73 0.93
N GLY A 54 -4.50 -11.25 2.12
CA GLY A 54 -5.80 -11.85 2.41
C GLY A 54 -6.98 -10.86 2.37
N SER A 55 -6.72 -9.54 2.35
CA SER A 55 -7.74 -8.49 2.30
C SER A 55 -8.59 -8.55 1.03
N PRO A 56 -9.91 -8.27 1.11
CA PRO A 56 -10.78 -8.27 -0.06
C PRO A 56 -10.47 -7.15 -1.05
N MET A 57 -10.00 -5.98 -0.61
CA MET A 57 -9.78 -4.82 -1.47
C MET A 57 -8.70 -5.02 -2.54
N PRO A 58 -7.47 -5.46 -2.23
CA PRO A 58 -6.46 -5.72 -3.25
C PRO A 58 -6.87 -6.83 -4.21
N LYS A 59 -7.61 -7.85 -3.74
CA LYS A 59 -8.17 -8.89 -4.62
C LYS A 59 -9.18 -8.31 -5.61
N ALA A 60 -10.08 -7.45 -5.14
CA ALA A 60 -11.09 -6.82 -5.98
C ALA A 60 -10.44 -5.93 -7.06
N LEU A 61 -9.42 -5.14 -6.69
CA LEU A 61 -8.68 -4.31 -7.64
C LEU A 61 -8.02 -5.15 -8.72
N MET A 62 -7.29 -6.18 -8.35
CA MET A 62 -6.62 -7.05 -9.34
C MET A 62 -7.64 -7.76 -10.24
N THR A 63 -8.76 -8.22 -9.68
CA THR A 63 -9.86 -8.82 -10.47
C THR A 63 -10.47 -7.81 -11.44
N ALA A 64 -10.74 -6.59 -10.99
CA ALA A 64 -11.31 -5.52 -11.82
C ALA A 64 -10.36 -5.11 -12.96
N LEU A 65 -9.05 -5.19 -12.75
CA LEU A 65 -8.03 -4.99 -13.78
C LEU A 65 -7.82 -6.20 -14.70
N GLY A 66 -8.52 -7.31 -14.48
CA GLY A 66 -8.42 -8.53 -15.29
C GLY A 66 -7.27 -9.47 -14.93
N TYR A 67 -6.60 -9.25 -13.82
CA TYR A 67 -5.58 -10.16 -13.28
C TYR A 67 -6.21 -11.28 -12.44
N THR A 68 -5.45 -12.34 -12.20
CA THR A 68 -5.83 -13.43 -11.29
C THR A 68 -5.18 -13.21 -9.92
N PRO A 69 -5.92 -12.75 -8.90
CA PRO A 69 -5.33 -12.53 -7.57
C PRO A 69 -5.07 -13.87 -6.86
N VAL A 70 -3.88 -13.99 -6.26
CA VAL A 70 -3.47 -15.14 -5.45
C VAL A 70 -3.00 -14.66 -4.08
N THR A 71 -3.45 -15.31 -3.02
CA THR A 71 -3.00 -14.97 -1.66
C THR A 71 -1.72 -15.72 -1.34
N VAL A 72 -0.65 -14.97 -1.05
CA VAL A 72 0.65 -15.49 -0.60
C VAL A 72 1.16 -14.58 0.53
N GLU A 73 1.69 -15.15 1.59
CA GLU A 73 2.28 -14.41 2.69
C GLU A 73 3.54 -13.66 2.24
N TRP A 74 3.81 -12.47 2.84
CA TRP A 74 4.89 -11.60 2.36
C TRP A 74 6.27 -12.28 2.34
N ASN A 75 6.58 -13.05 3.36
CA ASN A 75 7.84 -13.78 3.47
C ASN A 75 8.05 -14.87 2.40
N GLU A 76 6.98 -15.26 1.69
CA GLU A 76 7.01 -16.26 0.61
C GLU A 76 7.03 -15.62 -0.79
N VAL A 77 6.79 -14.30 -0.90
CA VAL A 77 6.65 -13.60 -2.19
C VAL A 77 7.87 -13.75 -3.06
N TYR A 78 9.08 -13.62 -2.50
CA TYR A 78 10.32 -13.75 -3.26
C TYR A 78 10.41 -15.14 -3.92
N SER A 79 10.27 -16.21 -3.13
CA SER A 79 10.36 -17.59 -3.64
C SER A 79 9.22 -17.96 -4.59
N ALA A 80 8.01 -17.49 -4.33
CA ALA A 80 6.86 -17.71 -5.20
C ALA A 80 7.03 -17.02 -6.57
N THR A 81 7.56 -15.79 -6.58
CA THR A 81 7.89 -15.06 -7.82
C THR A 81 9.06 -15.73 -8.54
N GLN A 82 10.13 -16.07 -7.83
CA GLN A 82 11.32 -16.72 -8.42
C GLN A 82 10.99 -18.05 -9.07
N SER A 83 10.14 -18.88 -8.43
CA SER A 83 9.72 -20.17 -8.98
C SER A 83 8.68 -20.08 -10.11
N GLY A 84 8.07 -18.88 -10.31
CA GLY A 84 6.99 -18.68 -11.28
C GLY A 84 5.62 -19.19 -10.79
N MET A 85 5.46 -19.43 -9.49
CA MET A 85 4.15 -19.71 -8.88
C MET A 85 3.21 -18.51 -9.03
N ILE A 86 3.76 -17.30 -8.95
CA ILE A 86 3.10 -16.04 -9.24
C ILE A 86 3.90 -15.26 -10.28
N ASN A 87 3.22 -14.44 -11.06
CA ASN A 87 3.84 -13.60 -12.08
C ASN A 87 4.20 -12.21 -11.56
N GLY A 88 3.62 -11.81 -10.43
CA GLY A 88 3.89 -10.52 -9.82
C GLY A 88 3.20 -10.40 -8.47
N PHE A 89 3.33 -9.23 -7.88
CA PHE A 89 2.74 -8.96 -6.56
C PHE A 89 2.37 -7.50 -6.41
N LEU A 90 1.32 -7.27 -5.67
CA LEU A 90 0.87 -5.97 -5.19
C LEU A 90 1.35 -5.78 -3.75
N GLY A 91 1.72 -4.55 -3.36
CA GLY A 91 2.02 -4.19 -1.98
C GLY A 91 3.49 -3.90 -1.69
N ALA A 92 4.32 -3.69 -2.72
CA ALA A 92 5.69 -3.19 -2.55
C ALA A 92 5.75 -1.70 -2.91
N ASN A 93 6.32 -0.86 -2.05
CA ASN A 93 6.80 0.45 -2.46
C ASN A 93 8.10 0.33 -3.29
N ALA A 94 8.54 1.40 -3.94
CA ALA A 94 9.73 1.37 -4.79
C ALA A 94 11.00 0.92 -4.04
N GLY A 95 11.15 1.34 -2.77
CA GLY A 95 12.26 0.92 -1.90
C GLY A 95 12.27 -0.58 -1.62
N SER A 96 11.12 -1.15 -1.29
CA SER A 96 10.96 -2.60 -1.08
C SER A 96 11.19 -3.37 -2.37
N ALA A 97 10.66 -2.90 -3.50
CA ALA A 97 10.86 -3.51 -4.81
C ALA A 97 12.35 -3.57 -5.18
N TYR A 98 13.07 -2.47 -4.97
CA TYR A 98 14.51 -2.43 -5.24
C TYR A 98 15.31 -3.30 -4.27
N ASN A 99 15.11 -3.14 -2.96
CA ASN A 99 15.96 -3.80 -1.96
C ASN A 99 15.78 -5.31 -1.91
N GLN A 100 14.55 -5.80 -2.14
CA GLN A 100 14.21 -7.21 -1.94
C GLN A 100 13.99 -7.99 -3.24
N PHE A 101 13.60 -7.34 -4.35
CA PHE A 101 13.06 -8.05 -5.51
C PHE A 101 13.66 -7.66 -6.86
N ARG A 102 14.53 -6.64 -6.96
CA ARG A 102 15.09 -6.14 -8.23
C ARG A 102 15.72 -7.21 -9.13
N ASP A 103 16.17 -8.32 -8.56
CA ASP A 103 16.82 -9.42 -9.28
C ASP A 103 15.85 -10.46 -9.86
N ILE A 104 14.55 -10.38 -9.50
CA ILE A 104 13.52 -11.32 -9.93
C ILE A 104 12.33 -10.69 -10.63
N ILE A 105 12.24 -9.36 -10.72
CA ILE A 105 11.19 -8.62 -11.40
C ILE A 105 11.71 -7.96 -12.67
N ASN A 106 10.84 -7.72 -13.63
CA ASN A 106 11.16 -7.04 -14.88
C ASN A 106 10.49 -5.67 -14.99
N TYR A 107 9.33 -5.51 -14.31
CA TYR A 107 8.52 -4.29 -14.34
C TYR A 107 8.12 -3.86 -12.94
N TYR A 108 8.05 -2.55 -12.76
CA TYR A 108 7.45 -1.92 -11.58
C TYR A 108 6.44 -0.86 -12.02
N LEU A 109 5.22 -0.96 -11.51
CA LEU A 109 4.12 -0.03 -11.78
C LEU A 109 3.79 0.74 -10.48
N PRO A 110 4.07 2.04 -10.41
CA PRO A 110 3.82 2.86 -9.22
C PRO A 110 2.33 3.24 -9.10
N ILE A 111 1.45 2.26 -9.04
CA ILE A 111 -0.01 2.45 -9.10
C ILE A 111 -0.62 3.16 -7.89
N GLY A 112 0.14 3.35 -6.81
CA GLY A 112 -0.33 4.07 -5.63
C GLY A 112 -1.55 3.43 -4.96
N PHE A 113 -1.59 2.11 -4.90
CA PHE A 113 -2.74 1.35 -4.36
C PHE A 113 -3.09 1.72 -2.93
N ALA A 114 -2.09 1.85 -2.07
CA ALA A 114 -2.22 2.24 -0.68
C ALA A 114 -0.98 3.00 -0.22
N VAL A 115 -1.15 3.78 0.86
CA VAL A 115 -0.01 4.35 1.58
C VAL A 115 0.61 3.24 2.42
N ASP A 116 1.86 2.90 2.14
CA ASP A 116 2.65 2.02 2.99
C ASP A 116 3.02 2.76 4.28
N SER A 117 2.40 2.34 5.37
CA SER A 117 2.49 3.06 6.65
C SER A 117 2.55 2.10 7.84
N ASN A 118 3.49 2.37 8.73
CA ASN A 118 3.56 1.73 10.03
C ASN A 118 2.82 2.57 11.08
N ARG A 119 2.26 1.91 12.10
CA ARG A 119 1.58 2.56 13.22
C ARG A 119 2.54 2.57 14.40
N ILE A 120 2.80 3.75 14.94
CA ILE A 120 3.57 3.92 16.16
C ILE A 120 2.61 3.77 17.32
N VAL A 121 2.74 2.67 18.06
CA VAL A 121 1.87 2.35 19.19
C VAL A 121 2.67 1.98 20.44
N VAL A 122 2.10 2.26 21.59
CA VAL A 122 2.65 1.89 22.90
C VAL A 122 1.58 1.11 23.66
N SER A 123 1.98 0.11 24.46
CA SER A 123 1.03 -0.55 25.38
C SER A 123 0.38 0.49 26.31
N GLY A 124 -0.96 0.52 26.38
CA GLY A 124 -1.68 1.42 27.26
C GLY A 124 -1.26 1.28 28.71
N LYS A 125 -1.05 0.03 29.18
CA LYS A 125 -0.56 -0.24 30.54
C LYS A 125 0.82 0.38 30.80
N PHE A 126 1.71 0.35 29.80
CA PHE A 126 3.03 0.97 29.94
C PHE A 126 2.92 2.50 29.88
N TRP A 127 2.10 3.02 28.98
CA TRP A 127 1.81 4.44 28.87
C TRP A 127 1.32 5.06 30.18
N ASP A 128 0.44 4.36 30.90
CA ASP A 128 -0.12 4.81 32.18
C ASP A 128 0.94 4.85 33.32
N THR A 129 2.08 4.19 33.16
CA THR A 129 3.19 4.25 34.12
C THR A 129 4.11 5.45 33.89
N MET A 130 3.99 6.12 32.75
CA MET A 130 4.83 7.26 32.38
C MET A 130 4.38 8.55 33.08
N THR A 131 5.34 9.43 33.37
CA THR A 131 5.02 10.81 33.76
C THR A 131 4.48 11.58 32.57
N ALA A 132 3.75 12.67 32.81
CA ALA A 132 3.24 13.54 31.76
C ALA A 132 4.37 14.05 30.83
N GLU A 133 5.53 14.37 31.38
CA GLU A 133 6.71 14.78 30.61
C GLU A 133 7.21 13.68 29.66
N GLN A 134 7.22 12.42 30.13
CA GLN A 134 7.59 11.29 29.29
C GLN A 134 6.56 11.04 28.20
N GLN A 135 5.27 11.10 28.50
CA GLN A 135 4.19 10.97 27.51
C GLN A 135 4.28 12.06 26.45
N ASP A 136 4.53 13.31 26.84
CA ASP A 136 4.69 14.43 25.92
C ASP A 136 5.92 14.26 25.01
N ALA A 137 7.04 13.78 25.56
CA ALA A 137 8.23 13.46 24.78
C ALA A 137 7.95 12.39 23.71
N PHE A 138 7.28 11.28 24.07
CA PHE A 138 6.90 10.24 23.12
C PHE A 138 5.98 10.74 22.01
N ALA A 139 4.97 11.54 22.36
CA ALA A 139 4.05 12.12 21.39
C ALA A 139 4.77 13.11 20.44
N THR A 140 5.70 13.90 20.97
CA THR A 140 6.51 14.85 20.19
C THR A 140 7.40 14.09 19.18
N TYR A 141 8.14 13.08 19.63
CA TYR A 141 8.99 12.29 18.72
C TYR A 141 8.18 11.52 17.68
N ALA A 142 7.02 10.98 18.05
CA ALA A 142 6.15 10.31 17.06
C ALA A 142 5.65 11.27 15.97
N LYS A 143 5.37 12.52 16.35
CA LYS A 143 5.01 13.57 15.38
C LYS A 143 6.20 13.95 14.49
N GLU A 144 7.38 14.09 15.07
CA GLU A 144 8.61 14.37 14.30
C GLU A 144 8.88 13.27 13.27
N ILE A 145 8.78 11.98 13.67
CA ILE A 145 8.91 10.84 12.77
C ILE A 145 7.90 10.93 11.62
N PHE A 146 6.65 11.24 11.91
CA PHE A 146 5.61 11.37 10.89
C PHE A 146 5.92 12.50 9.89
N ASP A 147 6.26 13.70 10.39
CA ASP A 147 6.58 14.86 9.56
C ASP A 147 7.82 14.59 8.68
N GLU A 148 8.84 13.92 9.23
CA GLU A 148 10.08 13.56 8.55
C GLU A 148 9.85 12.45 7.52
N SER A 149 9.08 11.41 7.84
CA SER A 149 8.78 10.31 6.93
C SER A 149 8.03 10.79 5.68
N ILE A 150 7.05 11.71 5.82
CA ILE A 150 6.37 12.31 4.66
C ILE A 150 7.33 13.10 3.77
N ALA A 151 8.24 13.86 4.38
CA ALA A 151 9.20 14.68 3.62
C ALA A 151 10.21 13.81 2.87
N GLN A 152 10.68 12.72 3.49
CA GLN A 152 11.65 11.79 2.93
C GLN A 152 11.03 10.91 1.85
N THR A 153 9.85 10.36 2.07
CA THR A 153 9.17 9.43 1.16
C THR A 153 9.11 9.95 -0.27
N LYS A 154 8.78 11.22 -0.46
CA LYS A 154 8.68 11.83 -1.81
C LYS A 154 10.00 11.84 -2.58
N VAL A 155 11.11 12.02 -1.87
CA VAL A 155 12.46 12.05 -2.47
C VAL A 155 12.96 10.63 -2.69
N GLU A 156 12.77 9.76 -1.70
CA GLU A 156 13.25 8.38 -1.73
C GLU A 156 12.50 7.54 -2.76
N GLU A 157 11.22 7.78 -2.96
CA GLU A 157 10.41 7.03 -3.93
C GLU A 157 10.93 7.21 -5.35
N GLN A 158 11.26 8.46 -5.76
CA GLN A 158 11.87 8.73 -7.07
C GLN A 158 13.28 8.14 -7.17
N ASP A 159 14.10 8.30 -6.13
CA ASP A 159 15.47 7.74 -6.10
C ASP A 159 15.46 6.20 -6.22
N TYR A 160 14.49 5.52 -5.60
CA TYR A 160 14.35 4.08 -5.74
C TYR A 160 13.79 3.64 -7.09
N MET A 161 12.92 4.41 -7.73
CA MET A 161 12.50 4.16 -9.11
C MET A 161 13.69 4.29 -10.07
N ASP A 162 14.51 5.34 -9.95
CA ASP A 162 15.74 5.50 -10.74
C ASP A 162 16.72 4.33 -10.52
N LYS A 163 16.84 3.83 -9.28
CA LYS A 163 17.67 2.66 -8.96
C LYS A 163 17.12 1.37 -9.54
N LEU A 164 15.80 1.19 -9.61
CA LEU A 164 15.17 0.05 -10.27
C LEU A 164 15.51 0.04 -11.76
N GLU A 165 15.38 1.18 -12.44
CA GLU A 165 15.76 1.32 -13.86
C GLU A 165 17.25 1.03 -14.08
N ALA A 166 18.13 1.59 -13.24
CA ALA A 166 19.55 1.31 -13.29
C ALA A 166 19.89 -0.18 -13.05
N ALA A 167 19.04 -0.92 -12.35
CA ALA A 167 19.16 -2.37 -12.15
C ALA A 167 18.53 -3.18 -13.29
N GLY A 168 17.94 -2.55 -14.31
CA GLY A 168 17.32 -3.21 -15.47
C GLY A 168 15.85 -3.58 -15.29
N VAL A 169 15.19 -3.03 -14.27
CA VAL A 169 13.74 -3.12 -14.10
C VAL A 169 13.08 -1.94 -14.81
N GLU A 170 12.15 -2.20 -15.69
CA GLU A 170 11.39 -1.14 -16.38
C GLU A 170 10.34 -0.57 -15.41
N VAL A 171 10.45 0.73 -15.09
CA VAL A 171 9.43 1.46 -14.35
C VAL A 171 8.43 2.01 -15.34
N ILE A 172 7.16 1.64 -15.18
CA ILE A 172 6.10 2.08 -16.08
C ILE A 172 5.70 3.51 -15.73
N ASP A 173 5.89 4.42 -16.66
CA ASP A 173 5.42 5.79 -16.53
C ASP A 173 3.90 5.83 -16.38
N MET A 174 3.41 6.60 -15.41
CA MET A 174 1.99 6.79 -15.16
C MET A 174 1.64 8.27 -15.18
N GLU A 175 0.69 8.61 -16.02
CA GLU A 175 0.15 9.96 -16.09
C GLU A 175 -1.01 10.13 -15.09
N GLN A 176 -1.43 11.38 -14.84
CA GLN A 176 -2.56 11.67 -13.96
C GLN A 176 -3.84 10.95 -14.40
N ALA A 177 -4.04 10.79 -15.70
CA ALA A 177 -5.19 10.07 -16.26
C ALA A 177 -5.24 8.60 -15.86
N ASP A 178 -4.08 7.94 -15.70
CA ASP A 178 -3.98 6.55 -15.26
C ASP A 178 -4.37 6.42 -13.77
N TYR A 179 -3.89 7.34 -12.94
CA TYR A 179 -4.28 7.41 -11.53
C TYR A 179 -5.77 7.69 -11.35
N ASP A 180 -6.34 8.59 -12.14
CA ASP A 180 -7.76 8.93 -12.10
C ASP A 180 -8.62 7.71 -12.51
N ALA A 181 -8.20 6.96 -13.54
CA ALA A 181 -8.87 5.74 -14.00
C ALA A 181 -8.80 4.63 -12.92
N LEU A 182 -7.61 4.41 -12.33
CA LEU A 182 -7.45 3.45 -11.23
C LEU A 182 -8.28 3.83 -10.00
N ALA A 183 -8.31 5.10 -9.65
CA ALA A 183 -9.12 5.59 -8.54
C ALA A 183 -10.62 5.37 -8.80
N GLN A 184 -11.08 5.52 -10.05
CA GLN A 184 -12.47 5.21 -10.39
C GLN A 184 -12.75 3.70 -10.28
N ILE A 185 -11.87 2.84 -10.81
CA ILE A 185 -11.98 1.39 -10.68
C ILE A 185 -12.04 0.97 -9.20
N ALA A 186 -11.18 1.56 -8.34
CA ALA A 186 -11.18 1.29 -6.92
C ALA A 186 -12.49 1.72 -6.22
N ARG A 187 -13.00 2.90 -6.54
CA ARG A 187 -14.30 3.39 -6.03
C ARG A 187 -15.44 2.46 -6.38
N ASP A 188 -15.47 1.98 -7.63
CA ASP A 188 -16.57 1.17 -8.12
C ASP A 188 -16.52 -0.29 -7.64
N ASN A 189 -15.32 -0.85 -7.45
CA ASN A 189 -15.14 -2.27 -7.20
C ASN A 189 -14.59 -2.62 -5.81
N CYS A 190 -13.85 -1.71 -5.17
CA CYS A 190 -13.19 -2.00 -3.90
C CYS A 190 -13.88 -1.32 -2.70
N TRP A 191 -14.22 -0.05 -2.83
CA TRP A 191 -14.78 0.72 -1.72
C TRP A 191 -16.12 0.19 -1.19
N PRO A 192 -17.05 -0.33 -2.03
CA PRO A 192 -18.27 -0.94 -1.50
C PRO A 192 -18.02 -2.10 -0.53
N LEU A 193 -16.88 -2.79 -0.64
CA LEU A 193 -16.50 -3.87 0.27
C LEU A 193 -16.15 -3.38 1.68
N LEU A 194 -15.91 -2.08 1.85
CA LEU A 194 -15.66 -1.48 3.16
C LEU A 194 -16.92 -1.50 4.04
N ILE A 195 -18.11 -1.48 3.43
CA ILE A 195 -19.39 -1.49 4.13
C ILE A 195 -19.50 -2.74 5.03
N ASP A 196 -19.10 -3.90 4.51
CA ASP A 196 -19.14 -5.15 5.25
C ASP A 196 -18.16 -5.19 6.44
N THR A 197 -17.08 -4.42 6.37
CA THR A 197 -16.03 -4.41 7.39
C THR A 197 -16.20 -3.29 8.41
N TYR A 198 -16.58 -2.11 7.95
CA TYR A 198 -16.59 -0.87 8.75
C TYR A 198 -17.97 -0.26 8.94
N GLY A 199 -18.98 -0.74 8.23
CA GLY A 199 -20.35 -0.23 8.26
C GLY A 199 -20.61 0.90 7.25
N GLN A 200 -21.92 1.14 7.02
CA GLN A 200 -22.40 2.14 6.05
C GLN A 200 -21.97 3.56 6.43
N ASP A 201 -22.01 3.89 7.72
CA ASP A 201 -21.71 5.24 8.20
C ASP A 201 -20.28 5.68 7.84
N VAL A 202 -19.30 4.77 8.02
CA VAL A 202 -17.87 5.02 7.65
C VAL A 202 -17.71 5.19 6.15
N TYR A 203 -18.41 4.36 5.37
CA TYR A 203 -18.41 4.46 3.91
C TYR A 203 -18.98 5.80 3.43
N ASP A 204 -20.14 6.21 3.95
CA ASP A 204 -20.80 7.45 3.58
C ASP A 204 -19.96 8.68 3.94
N GLU A 205 -19.30 8.66 5.10
CA GLU A 205 -18.40 9.72 5.55
C GLU A 205 -17.16 9.84 4.64
N MET A 206 -16.58 8.70 4.26
CA MET A 206 -15.46 8.65 3.31
C MET A 206 -15.89 9.19 1.94
N MET A 207 -17.04 8.77 1.42
CA MET A 207 -17.57 9.26 0.15
C MET A 207 -17.84 10.76 0.18
N ALA A 208 -18.39 11.29 1.28
CA ALA A 208 -18.62 12.71 1.46
C ALA A 208 -17.31 13.55 1.50
N PHE A 209 -16.21 12.96 1.97
CA PHE A 209 -14.89 13.60 1.97
C PHE A 209 -14.33 13.74 0.55
N TYR A 210 -14.46 12.70 -0.28
CA TYR A 210 -13.91 12.67 -1.64
C TYR A 210 -14.82 13.31 -2.70
N SER A 211 -16.06 13.66 -2.35
CA SER A 211 -16.99 14.35 -3.26
C SER A 211 -16.85 15.88 -3.22
N LYS A 212 -15.88 16.40 -2.46
CA LYS A 212 -15.58 17.83 -2.33
C LYS A 212 -14.41 18.22 -3.21
#